data_d796babc2ac104c547efae7c88a1a4fb
#
_entry.id   d796babc2ac104c547efae7c88a1a4fb
#
_cell.length_a   1.000
_cell.length_b   1.000
_cell.length_c   1.000
_cell.angle_alpha   90.00
_cell.angle_beta   90.00
_cell.angle_gamma   90.00
#
_symmetry.space_group_name_H-M   'P 1'
#
loop_
_entity.id
_entity.type
_entity.pdbx_description
1 polymer ?
#
loop_
_entity_poly.entity_id
_entity_poly.type
_entity_poly.pdbx_seq_one_letter_code
_entity_poly.pdbx_strand_id
1 'polypeptide(L)'
;MLQHDVEQTAPIRLQDPALEPIAEKVIAGRRIDLDEGRILYDTPDVHGVCRLADLVRRRMHGRAAYYNVNRHVNYSNICALSCSFCAFHRKRNQDGAYEMSVEEVTESAIQAAEAGATELHIVGGLHPKLRFDFYTSMLSAIREAAPRLHLKSFTAVEIVHLQRISQRGRLGFEGMKDTLRDLREAGLGSLPGGGAEVFDDRAHDTAFKGKIRGDQWLDVHRAAHEIGLNSNATMLYGHVEGRPERLVHMDLLRRQQDATLRNWAEAQGIGSAGVPDAVLLTGPEEQYPGERLPMPGQAGLETGYFQTIIPLPFFPDGSGLERLPGPSGLENLRTLAVARLMLDNIPHAKAFWIMQTLGMAQLMLDAGADDLDGTVVWYDITHLDNASTHQETTVGDLRRAATEAGFAPVERDTLYRHVERTGSEWRVAGESGDA
;
A
#
# COMPACT_ATOMS: atom_id res chain seq x y z
N MET A 1 -26.81 -4.71 2.00
CA MET A 1 -27.04 -3.86 3.16
C MET A 1 -26.61 -4.66 4.39
N LEU A 2 -25.32 -4.59 4.76
CA LEU A 2 -24.81 -5.24 5.97
C LEU A 2 -25.15 -4.32 7.13
N GLN A 3 -26.08 -4.73 7.99
CA GLN A 3 -26.36 -4.04 9.25
C GLN A 3 -25.07 -4.03 10.08
N HIS A 4 -24.58 -2.84 10.37
CA HIS A 4 -23.49 -2.63 11.31
C HIS A 4 -24.06 -2.77 12.74
N ASP A 5 -24.11 -4.01 13.25
CA ASP A 5 -24.22 -4.22 14.68
C ASP A 5 -22.90 -3.75 15.30
N VAL A 6 -22.90 -2.52 15.81
CA VAL A 6 -21.86 -2.06 16.73
C VAL A 6 -22.10 -2.77 18.05
N GLU A 7 -21.60 -4.00 18.18
CA GLU A 7 -21.47 -4.64 19.49
C GLU A 7 -20.77 -3.63 20.40
N GLN A 8 -21.38 -3.34 21.57
CA GLN A 8 -20.77 -2.54 22.62
C GLN A 8 -19.40 -3.16 22.92
N THR A 9 -18.35 -2.54 22.41
CA THR A 9 -17.00 -2.98 22.67
C THR A 9 -16.75 -2.93 24.18
N ALA A 10 -16.35 -4.06 24.76
CA ALA A 10 -15.95 -4.11 26.16
C ALA A 10 -14.93 -2.99 26.44
N PRO A 11 -14.95 -2.39 27.64
CA PRO A 11 -14.06 -1.27 27.95
C PRO A 11 -12.62 -1.66 27.66
N ILE A 12 -11.92 -0.82 26.87
CA ILE A 12 -10.51 -1.05 26.52
C ILE A 12 -9.70 -0.98 27.81
N ARG A 13 -9.15 -2.12 28.23
CA ARG A 13 -8.26 -2.18 29.38
C ARG A 13 -6.85 -1.81 28.92
N LEU A 14 -6.36 -0.68 29.39
CA LEU A 14 -4.98 -0.23 29.21
C LEU A 14 -4.16 -0.62 30.44
N GLN A 15 -2.93 -1.07 30.22
CA GLN A 15 -2.00 -1.38 31.32
C GLN A 15 -1.08 -0.19 31.62
N ASP A 16 -0.83 0.66 30.63
CA ASP A 16 -0.04 1.86 30.77
C ASP A 16 -0.95 3.10 30.84
N PRO A 17 -0.98 3.83 31.98
CA PRO A 17 -1.78 5.05 32.10
C PRO A 17 -1.42 6.15 31.09
N ALA A 18 -0.21 6.15 30.54
CA ALA A 18 0.19 7.11 29.50
C ALA A 18 -0.66 6.98 28.21
N LEU A 19 -1.32 5.85 28.01
CA LEU A 19 -2.23 5.63 26.88
C LEU A 19 -3.65 6.21 27.11
N GLU A 20 -4.05 6.52 28.33
CA GLU A 20 -5.42 6.96 28.63
C GLU A 20 -5.83 8.24 27.86
N PRO A 21 -5.02 9.33 27.83
CA PRO A 21 -5.36 10.52 27.06
C PRO A 21 -5.44 10.25 25.55
N ILE A 22 -4.59 9.36 25.03
CA ILE A 22 -4.59 8.95 23.63
C ILE A 22 -5.86 8.14 23.32
N ALA A 23 -6.23 7.22 24.21
CA ALA A 23 -7.45 6.44 24.08
C ALA A 23 -8.70 7.34 24.03
N GLU A 24 -8.78 8.36 24.89
CA GLU A 24 -9.88 9.35 24.85
C GLU A 24 -9.95 10.08 23.51
N LYS A 25 -8.81 10.47 22.92
CA LYS A 25 -8.76 11.07 21.59
C LYS A 25 -9.24 10.09 20.51
N VAL A 26 -8.72 8.85 20.50
CA VAL A 26 -9.07 7.80 19.55
C VAL A 26 -10.56 7.45 19.66
N ILE A 27 -11.09 7.31 20.87
CA ILE A 27 -12.50 7.05 21.12
C ILE A 27 -13.37 8.21 20.60
N ALA A 28 -12.93 9.45 20.79
CA ALA A 28 -13.61 10.63 20.31
C ALA A 28 -13.39 10.90 18.81
N GLY A 29 -12.67 10.03 18.07
CA GLY A 29 -12.34 10.22 16.66
C GLY A 29 -11.42 11.41 16.39
N ARG A 30 -10.66 11.85 17.38
CA ARG A 30 -9.72 12.96 17.25
C ARG A 30 -8.34 12.46 16.83
N ARG A 31 -7.70 13.23 15.97
CA ARG A 31 -6.35 12.96 15.46
C ARG A 31 -5.31 12.97 16.58
N ILE A 32 -4.38 12.02 16.53
CA ILE A 32 -3.20 11.99 17.40
C ILE A 32 -2.03 12.74 16.73
N ASP A 33 -1.16 13.33 17.54
CA ASP A 33 0.01 14.06 17.08
C ASP A 33 1.31 13.22 17.14
N LEU A 34 2.43 13.81 16.77
CA LEU A 34 3.73 13.13 16.76
C LEU A 34 4.24 12.74 18.16
N ASP A 35 3.95 13.55 19.20
CA ASP A 35 4.37 13.24 20.56
C ASP A 35 3.55 12.07 21.13
N GLU A 36 2.25 12.03 20.84
CA GLU A 36 1.39 10.89 21.14
C GLU A 36 1.80 9.65 20.36
N GLY A 37 2.17 9.79 19.09
CA GLY A 37 2.77 8.71 18.29
C GLY A 37 4.04 8.15 18.93
N ARG A 38 4.87 9.00 19.55
CA ARG A 38 6.06 8.56 20.30
C ARG A 38 5.67 7.76 21.53
N ILE A 39 4.66 8.18 22.30
CA ILE A 39 4.13 7.44 23.44
C ILE A 39 3.64 6.06 23.00
N LEU A 40 2.92 5.96 21.88
CA LEU A 40 2.47 4.68 21.31
C LEU A 40 3.63 3.72 20.97
N TYR A 41 4.77 4.28 20.51
CA TYR A 41 5.96 3.47 20.24
C TYR A 41 6.73 3.08 21.50
N ASP A 42 6.73 3.90 22.54
CA ASP A 42 7.58 3.72 23.72
C ASP A 42 6.89 2.96 24.86
N THR A 43 5.55 2.94 24.91
CA THR A 43 4.79 2.21 25.92
C THR A 43 5.13 0.72 25.94
N PRO A 44 5.23 0.07 27.11
CA PRO A 44 5.33 -1.37 27.22
C PRO A 44 4.01 -2.10 26.85
N ASP A 45 2.86 -1.41 26.86
CA ASP A 45 1.54 -1.97 26.58
C ASP A 45 1.24 -2.06 25.08
N VAL A 46 1.97 -2.93 24.37
CA VAL A 46 1.73 -3.18 22.93
C VAL A 46 0.29 -3.61 22.66
N HIS A 47 -0.28 -4.41 23.54
CA HIS A 47 -1.66 -4.90 23.39
C HIS A 47 -2.69 -3.78 23.56
N GLY A 48 -2.43 -2.79 24.40
CA GLY A 48 -3.23 -1.58 24.51
C GLY A 48 -3.23 -0.81 23.19
N VAL A 49 -2.05 -0.60 22.58
CA VAL A 49 -1.90 0.06 21.27
C VAL A 49 -2.64 -0.72 20.18
N CYS A 50 -2.50 -2.05 20.12
CA CYS A 50 -3.23 -2.89 19.16
C CYS A 50 -4.74 -2.78 19.32
N ARG A 51 -5.27 -2.77 20.55
CA ARG A 51 -6.72 -2.60 20.79
C ARG A 51 -7.26 -1.25 20.37
N LEU A 52 -6.48 -0.18 20.54
CA LEU A 52 -6.85 1.14 20.04
C LEU A 52 -6.90 1.16 18.51
N ALA A 53 -5.93 0.52 17.86
CA ALA A 53 -5.88 0.42 16.41
C ALA A 53 -7.02 -0.47 15.85
N ASP A 54 -7.35 -1.58 16.51
CA ASP A 54 -8.49 -2.43 16.14
C ASP A 54 -9.83 -1.69 16.31
N LEU A 55 -9.97 -0.85 17.35
CA LEU A 55 -11.15 0.00 17.48
C LEU A 55 -11.34 0.91 16.25
N VAL A 56 -10.27 1.58 15.79
CA VAL A 56 -10.32 2.41 14.58
C VAL A 56 -10.67 1.56 13.37
N ARG A 57 -9.99 0.43 13.19
CA ARG A 57 -10.21 -0.51 12.10
C ARG A 57 -11.68 -1.01 12.06
N ARG A 58 -12.25 -1.40 13.21
CA ARG A 58 -13.65 -1.87 13.28
C ARG A 58 -14.66 -0.76 12.99
N ARG A 59 -14.37 0.47 13.36
CA ARG A 59 -15.20 1.62 12.98
C ARG A 59 -15.22 1.86 11.48
N MET A 60 -14.08 1.64 10.79
CA MET A 60 -13.95 1.85 9.35
C MET A 60 -14.55 0.71 8.53
N HIS A 61 -14.32 -0.54 8.95
CA HIS A 61 -14.54 -1.73 8.13
C HIS A 61 -15.45 -2.79 8.79
N GLY A 62 -15.97 -2.53 9.99
CA GLY A 62 -16.77 -3.52 10.71
C GLY A 62 -15.98 -4.82 10.95
N ARG A 63 -16.52 -5.93 10.49
CA ARG A 63 -15.87 -7.26 10.58
C ARG A 63 -15.18 -7.69 9.28
N ALA A 64 -15.17 -6.86 8.24
CA ALA A 64 -14.56 -7.23 6.96
C ALA A 64 -13.04 -7.38 7.10
N ALA A 65 -12.46 -8.44 6.56
CA ALA A 65 -11.03 -8.58 6.29
C ALA A 65 -10.86 -8.82 4.78
N TYR A 66 -10.17 -7.91 4.14
CA TYR A 66 -10.06 -7.90 2.68
C TYR A 66 -8.91 -8.79 2.20
N TYR A 67 -9.09 -9.35 1.02
CA TYR A 67 -8.06 -10.03 0.25
C TYR A 67 -8.35 -9.89 -1.25
N ASN A 68 -7.35 -10.13 -2.10
CA ASN A 68 -7.58 -10.22 -3.54
C ASN A 68 -6.92 -11.44 -4.19
N VAL A 69 -7.23 -11.68 -5.44
CA VAL A 69 -6.51 -12.64 -6.29
C VAL A 69 -5.59 -11.84 -7.20
N ASN A 70 -4.29 -11.90 -6.95
CA ASN A 70 -3.30 -11.13 -7.67
C ASN A 70 -2.13 -11.99 -8.14
N ARG A 71 -1.38 -11.44 -9.08
CA ARG A 71 -0.11 -11.96 -9.57
C ARG A 71 0.92 -10.86 -9.59
N HIS A 72 2.19 -11.24 -9.42
CA HIS A 72 3.31 -10.32 -9.56
C HIS A 72 4.15 -10.68 -10.79
N VAL A 73 4.64 -9.67 -11.47
CA VAL A 73 5.60 -9.80 -12.57
C VAL A 73 6.72 -8.81 -12.34
N ASN A 74 7.93 -9.32 -12.29
CA ASN A 74 9.14 -8.51 -12.28
C ASN A 74 9.77 -8.59 -13.66
N TYR A 75 9.54 -7.58 -14.52
CA TYR A 75 9.98 -7.59 -15.92
C TYR A 75 11.51 -7.58 -16.07
N SER A 76 12.25 -7.13 -15.06
CA SER A 76 13.73 -7.20 -15.03
C SER A 76 14.25 -6.93 -13.62
N ASN A 77 15.32 -7.61 -13.23
CA ASN A 77 16.10 -7.30 -12.03
C ASN A 77 17.35 -6.45 -12.33
N ILE A 78 17.60 -6.11 -13.60
CA ILE A 78 18.72 -5.26 -14.00
C ILE A 78 18.45 -3.83 -13.54
N CYS A 79 19.32 -3.32 -12.63
CA CYS A 79 19.11 -2.01 -12.03
C CYS A 79 20.36 -1.14 -12.10
N ALA A 80 20.18 0.14 -12.48
CA ALA A 80 21.25 1.15 -12.46
C ALA A 80 21.70 1.48 -11.04
N LEU A 81 20.82 1.33 -10.04
CA LEU A 81 21.11 1.56 -8.62
C LEU A 81 21.72 0.34 -7.96
N SER A 82 22.32 0.53 -6.76
CA SER A 82 22.91 -0.50 -5.92
C SER A 82 22.58 -0.24 -4.46
N CYS A 83 21.26 -0.24 -4.16
CA CYS A 83 20.77 0.00 -2.80
C CYS A 83 21.20 -1.15 -1.87
N SER A 84 21.81 -0.83 -0.73
CA SER A 84 22.35 -1.83 0.20
C SER A 84 21.29 -2.76 0.80
N PHE A 85 20.03 -2.31 0.91
CA PHE A 85 18.94 -3.13 1.43
C PHE A 85 18.33 -4.10 0.40
N CYS A 86 18.61 -3.92 -0.91
CA CYS A 86 17.94 -4.63 -1.99
C CYS A 86 18.70 -5.90 -2.39
N ALA A 87 18.14 -7.06 -2.12
CA ALA A 87 18.65 -8.36 -2.56
C ALA A 87 18.30 -8.68 -4.03
N PHE A 88 17.30 -8.01 -4.59
CA PHE A 88 16.75 -8.28 -5.92
C PHE A 88 17.64 -7.77 -7.07
N HIS A 89 18.26 -6.60 -6.92
CA HIS A 89 18.96 -5.95 -8.03
C HIS A 89 20.15 -6.75 -8.54
N ARG A 90 20.37 -6.72 -9.85
CA ARG A 90 21.56 -7.26 -10.53
C ARG A 90 22.15 -6.22 -11.48
N LYS A 91 23.44 -6.29 -11.73
CA LYS A 91 24.06 -5.60 -12.87
C LYS A 91 23.92 -6.49 -14.11
N ARG A 92 23.83 -5.88 -15.29
CA ARG A 92 23.54 -6.58 -16.55
C ARG A 92 24.38 -7.83 -16.82
N ASN A 93 25.65 -7.83 -16.40
CA ASN A 93 26.56 -8.95 -16.62
C ASN A 93 26.75 -9.81 -15.35
N GLN A 94 25.92 -9.63 -14.35
CA GLN A 94 25.94 -10.37 -13.10
C GLN A 94 25.13 -11.65 -13.25
N ASP A 95 25.59 -12.71 -12.60
CA ASP A 95 24.85 -13.98 -12.58
C ASP A 95 23.43 -13.78 -12.01
N GLY A 96 22.45 -14.45 -12.63
CA GLY A 96 21.04 -14.28 -12.29
C GLY A 96 20.39 -12.97 -12.78
N ALA A 97 21.09 -12.17 -13.61
CA ALA A 97 20.47 -11.00 -14.27
C ALA A 97 19.53 -11.45 -15.39
N TYR A 98 18.33 -10.87 -15.44
CA TYR A 98 17.34 -11.16 -16.48
C TYR A 98 16.56 -9.90 -16.91
N GLU A 99 16.04 -9.94 -18.13
CA GLU A 99 15.03 -9.02 -18.64
C GLU A 99 14.01 -9.84 -19.47
N MET A 100 12.73 -9.54 -19.30
CA MET A 100 11.63 -10.15 -20.06
C MET A 100 11.30 -9.29 -21.26
N SER A 101 10.92 -9.95 -22.37
CA SER A 101 10.33 -9.25 -23.51
C SER A 101 8.89 -8.83 -23.23
N VAL A 102 8.31 -7.97 -24.08
CA VAL A 102 6.90 -7.59 -24.01
C VAL A 102 6.00 -8.83 -24.11
N GLU A 103 6.35 -9.77 -24.99
CA GLU A 103 5.63 -11.01 -25.22
C GLU A 103 5.63 -11.89 -23.97
N GLU A 104 6.77 -12.06 -23.29
CA GLU A 104 6.88 -12.87 -22.07
C GLU A 104 6.07 -12.28 -20.91
N VAL A 105 6.07 -10.94 -20.74
CA VAL A 105 5.25 -10.28 -19.73
C VAL A 105 3.76 -10.40 -20.07
N THR A 106 3.39 -10.28 -21.35
CA THR A 106 2.01 -10.42 -21.83
C THR A 106 1.49 -11.83 -21.60
N GLU A 107 2.30 -12.84 -21.88
CA GLU A 107 1.94 -14.26 -21.62
C GLU A 107 1.70 -14.50 -20.13
N SER A 108 2.55 -13.95 -19.26
CA SER A 108 2.35 -14.00 -17.80
C SER A 108 1.03 -13.33 -17.36
N ALA A 109 0.64 -12.25 -18.02
CA ALA A 109 -0.63 -11.57 -17.76
C ALA A 109 -1.84 -12.38 -18.23
N ILE A 110 -1.76 -13.06 -19.38
CA ILE A 110 -2.81 -13.97 -19.87
C ILE A 110 -3.01 -15.11 -18.86
N GLN A 111 -1.94 -15.75 -18.42
CA GLN A 111 -2.00 -16.84 -17.42
C GLN A 111 -2.60 -16.34 -16.09
N ALA A 112 -2.26 -15.12 -15.67
CA ALA A 112 -2.85 -14.50 -14.48
C ALA A 112 -4.37 -14.30 -14.65
N ALA A 113 -4.80 -13.78 -15.79
CA ALA A 113 -6.23 -13.56 -16.10
C ALA A 113 -7.01 -14.90 -16.17
N GLU A 114 -6.47 -15.92 -16.80
CA GLU A 114 -7.06 -17.27 -16.87
C GLU A 114 -7.18 -17.92 -15.47
N ALA A 115 -6.24 -17.65 -14.58
CA ALA A 115 -6.30 -18.06 -13.18
C ALA A 115 -7.28 -17.19 -12.34
N GLY A 116 -7.95 -16.21 -12.96
CA GLY A 116 -8.95 -15.37 -12.32
C GLY A 116 -8.37 -14.21 -11.50
N ALA A 117 -7.15 -13.78 -11.77
CA ALA A 117 -6.58 -12.61 -11.09
C ALA A 117 -7.37 -11.32 -11.40
N THR A 118 -7.53 -10.49 -10.38
CA THR A 118 -8.11 -9.14 -10.51
C THR A 118 -7.05 -8.09 -10.74
N GLU A 119 -5.79 -8.40 -10.37
CA GLU A 119 -4.67 -7.47 -10.35
C GLU A 119 -3.40 -8.13 -10.86
N LEU A 120 -2.66 -7.39 -11.69
CA LEU A 120 -1.26 -7.69 -12.01
C LEU A 120 -0.38 -6.58 -11.43
N HIS A 121 0.51 -6.94 -10.52
CA HIS A 121 1.50 -6.04 -9.93
C HIS A 121 2.81 -6.13 -10.72
N ILE A 122 3.23 -5.04 -11.36
CA ILE A 122 4.39 -5.02 -12.25
C ILE A 122 5.42 -4.01 -11.74
N VAL A 123 6.57 -4.50 -11.30
CA VAL A 123 7.71 -3.66 -10.89
C VAL A 123 9.03 -4.29 -11.32
N GLY A 124 10.07 -3.49 -11.46
CA GLY A 124 11.38 -4.00 -11.85
C GLY A 124 12.54 -3.10 -11.46
N GLY A 125 13.74 -3.49 -11.86
CA GLY A 125 14.92 -2.66 -11.73
C GLY A 125 14.88 -1.44 -12.66
N LEU A 126 15.61 -0.37 -12.30
CA LEU A 126 15.80 0.79 -13.19
C LEU A 126 16.74 0.39 -14.32
N HIS A 127 16.17 -0.19 -15.36
CA HIS A 127 16.94 -0.77 -16.46
C HIS A 127 17.63 0.33 -17.30
N PRO A 128 18.97 0.32 -17.45
CA PRO A 128 19.71 1.43 -18.04
C PRO A 128 19.58 1.56 -19.57
N LYS A 129 19.00 0.57 -20.25
CA LYS A 129 18.93 0.53 -21.72
C LYS A 129 17.52 0.42 -22.27
N LEU A 130 16.51 0.00 -21.50
CA LEU A 130 15.15 -0.05 -21.95
C LEU A 130 14.66 1.39 -22.21
N ARG A 131 13.98 1.59 -23.33
CA ARG A 131 13.43 2.88 -23.71
C ARG A 131 12.01 3.03 -23.19
N PHE A 132 11.49 4.24 -23.19
CA PHE A 132 10.14 4.53 -22.70
C PHE A 132 9.05 3.75 -23.46
N ASP A 133 9.26 3.56 -24.77
CA ASP A 133 8.35 2.81 -25.63
C ASP A 133 8.20 1.33 -25.23
N PHE A 134 9.21 0.71 -24.65
CA PHE A 134 9.08 -0.64 -24.09
C PHE A 134 7.98 -0.70 -23.01
N TYR A 135 7.95 0.26 -22.09
CA TYR A 135 6.99 0.26 -20.98
C TYR A 135 5.57 0.57 -21.42
N THR A 136 5.38 1.49 -22.35
CA THR A 136 4.05 1.76 -22.91
C THR A 136 3.54 0.62 -23.78
N SER A 137 4.40 -0.01 -24.59
CA SER A 137 4.05 -1.19 -25.38
C SER A 137 3.66 -2.38 -24.49
N MET A 138 4.41 -2.63 -23.42
CA MET A 138 4.10 -3.68 -22.44
C MET A 138 2.70 -3.48 -21.83
N LEU A 139 2.40 -2.29 -21.32
CA LEU A 139 1.08 -2.00 -20.74
C LEU A 139 -0.04 -2.15 -21.79
N SER A 140 0.17 -1.65 -23.03
CA SER A 140 -0.83 -1.73 -24.09
C SER A 140 -1.09 -3.16 -24.53
N ALA A 141 -0.05 -3.97 -24.68
CA ALA A 141 -0.17 -5.39 -25.02
C ALA A 141 -0.94 -6.18 -23.95
N ILE A 142 -0.64 -5.93 -22.67
CA ILE A 142 -1.36 -6.58 -21.57
C ILE A 142 -2.83 -6.16 -21.56
N ARG A 143 -3.12 -4.84 -21.71
CA ARG A 143 -4.50 -4.33 -21.74
C ARG A 143 -5.32 -4.92 -22.88
N GLU A 144 -4.71 -5.14 -24.05
CA GLU A 144 -5.35 -5.79 -25.20
C GLU A 144 -5.62 -7.27 -24.93
N ALA A 145 -4.65 -7.99 -24.38
CA ALA A 145 -4.73 -9.43 -24.15
C ALA A 145 -5.58 -9.81 -22.92
N ALA A 146 -5.58 -8.97 -21.87
CA ALA A 146 -6.27 -9.23 -20.61
C ALA A 146 -6.98 -7.94 -20.10
N PRO A 147 -8.03 -7.46 -20.79
CA PRO A 147 -8.62 -6.12 -20.56
C PRO A 147 -9.28 -5.94 -19.18
N ARG A 148 -9.64 -7.03 -18.49
CA ARG A 148 -10.22 -6.99 -17.14
C ARG A 148 -9.18 -6.91 -16.02
N LEU A 149 -7.91 -7.18 -16.33
CA LEU A 149 -6.84 -7.22 -15.35
C LEU A 149 -6.39 -5.79 -15.01
N HIS A 150 -6.48 -5.42 -13.74
CA HIS A 150 -6.00 -4.11 -13.30
C HIS A 150 -4.47 -4.09 -13.23
N LEU A 151 -3.84 -3.14 -13.93
CA LEU A 151 -2.37 -3.01 -13.96
C LEU A 151 -1.91 -2.04 -12.87
N LYS A 152 -1.40 -2.56 -11.77
CA LYS A 152 -0.76 -1.79 -10.70
C LYS A 152 0.75 -1.84 -10.93
N SER A 153 1.30 -0.78 -11.50
CA SER A 153 2.65 -0.83 -12.04
C SER A 153 3.51 0.35 -11.65
N PHE A 154 4.81 0.11 -11.60
CA PHE A 154 5.90 1.07 -11.42
C PHE A 154 5.90 1.81 -10.08
N THR A 155 6.95 1.60 -9.33
CA THR A 155 7.23 2.38 -8.11
C THR A 155 7.52 3.85 -8.45
N ALA A 156 7.45 4.73 -7.47
CA ALA A 156 7.80 6.14 -7.69
C ALA A 156 9.21 6.33 -8.23
N VAL A 157 10.15 5.46 -7.83
CA VAL A 157 11.54 5.48 -8.35
C VAL A 157 11.57 5.18 -9.84
N GLU A 158 10.78 4.17 -10.27
CA GLU A 158 10.63 3.85 -11.71
C GLU A 158 9.97 4.99 -12.47
N ILE A 159 8.93 5.64 -11.94
CA ILE A 159 8.28 6.79 -12.59
C ILE A 159 9.25 7.94 -12.82
N VAL A 160 10.10 8.28 -11.83
CA VAL A 160 11.14 9.30 -12.02
C VAL A 160 12.17 8.87 -13.08
N HIS A 161 12.51 7.59 -13.14
CA HIS A 161 13.36 7.05 -14.20
C HIS A 161 12.68 7.17 -15.58
N LEU A 162 11.41 6.78 -15.69
CA LEU A 162 10.61 6.86 -16.92
C LEU A 162 10.46 8.31 -17.41
N GLN A 163 10.25 9.26 -16.50
CA GLN A 163 10.25 10.69 -16.81
C GLN A 163 11.60 11.14 -17.44
N ARG A 164 12.72 10.64 -16.93
CA ARG A 164 14.04 10.97 -17.48
C ARG A 164 14.26 10.38 -18.87
N ILE A 165 13.95 9.10 -19.08
CA ILE A 165 14.18 8.43 -20.37
C ILE A 165 13.16 8.85 -21.43
N SER A 166 11.98 9.38 -21.06
CA SER A 166 11.03 10.03 -21.96
C SER A 166 11.41 11.48 -22.29
N GLN A 167 12.59 11.95 -21.82
CA GLN A 167 13.11 13.31 -22.02
C GLN A 167 12.29 14.42 -21.36
N ARG A 168 11.37 14.09 -20.43
CA ARG A 168 10.50 15.05 -19.73
C ARG A 168 11.05 15.54 -18.41
N GLY A 169 12.22 15.06 -17.97
CA GLY A 169 12.82 15.44 -16.69
C GLY A 169 13.02 16.95 -16.52
N ARG A 170 13.29 17.68 -17.61
CA ARG A 170 13.47 19.15 -17.58
C ARG A 170 12.16 19.92 -17.38
N LEU A 171 11.02 19.30 -17.59
CA LEU A 171 9.69 19.89 -17.43
C LEU A 171 9.18 19.81 -15.97
N GLY A 172 9.98 19.28 -15.05
CA GLY A 172 9.65 19.19 -13.62
C GLY A 172 8.35 18.45 -13.36
N PHE A 173 7.49 19.03 -12.53
CA PHE A 173 6.24 18.41 -12.12
C PHE A 173 5.23 18.18 -13.27
N GLU A 174 5.12 19.11 -14.22
CA GLU A 174 4.25 18.93 -15.39
C GLU A 174 4.75 17.77 -16.28
N GLY A 175 6.07 17.66 -16.48
CA GLY A 175 6.64 16.52 -17.20
C GLY A 175 6.41 15.17 -16.50
N MET A 176 6.27 15.17 -15.17
CA MET A 176 5.86 14.01 -14.40
C MET A 176 4.41 13.61 -14.72
N LYS A 177 3.49 14.57 -14.72
CA LYS A 177 2.08 14.33 -15.07
C LYS A 177 1.95 13.84 -16.51
N ASP A 178 2.70 14.43 -17.45
CA ASP A 178 2.67 13.99 -18.85
C ASP A 178 3.18 12.56 -19.02
N THR A 179 4.23 12.17 -18.27
CA THR A 179 4.72 10.80 -18.27
C THR A 179 3.67 9.83 -17.74
N LEU A 180 3.01 10.19 -16.64
CA LEU A 180 1.95 9.38 -16.05
C LEU A 180 0.70 9.31 -16.95
N ARG A 181 0.35 10.38 -17.68
CA ARG A 181 -0.75 10.36 -18.66
C ARG A 181 -0.48 9.36 -19.79
N ASP A 182 0.72 9.38 -20.38
CA ASP A 182 1.07 8.40 -21.42
C ASP A 182 1.00 6.96 -20.91
N LEU A 183 1.50 6.71 -19.67
CA LEU A 183 1.42 5.39 -19.06
C LEU A 183 -0.04 4.99 -18.76
N ARG A 184 -0.89 5.93 -18.31
CA ARG A 184 -2.32 5.71 -18.10
C ARG A 184 -3.03 5.39 -19.41
N GLU A 185 -2.75 6.13 -20.47
CA GLU A 185 -3.29 5.87 -21.83
C GLU A 185 -2.86 4.48 -22.34
N ALA A 186 -1.64 4.06 -22.00
CA ALA A 186 -1.15 2.73 -22.33
C ALA A 186 -1.80 1.61 -21.48
N GLY A 187 -2.36 1.91 -20.31
CA GLY A 187 -3.05 0.93 -19.47
C GLY A 187 -2.68 0.92 -17.98
N LEU A 188 -1.81 1.83 -17.53
CA LEU A 188 -1.51 1.97 -16.09
C LEU A 188 -2.78 2.29 -15.32
N GLY A 189 -3.14 1.45 -14.35
CA GLY A 189 -4.35 1.62 -13.52
C GLY A 189 -4.09 2.28 -12.17
N SER A 190 -2.97 1.99 -11.53
CA SER A 190 -2.58 2.56 -10.22
C SER A 190 -1.10 2.36 -9.92
N LEU A 191 -0.58 3.05 -8.89
CA LEU A 191 0.79 2.90 -8.43
C LEU A 191 0.90 2.05 -7.16
N PRO A 192 1.90 1.16 -7.04
CA PRO A 192 2.04 0.25 -5.89
C PRO A 192 2.55 0.90 -4.60
N GLY A 193 3.11 2.13 -4.67
CA GLY A 193 3.63 2.86 -3.51
C GLY A 193 5.06 2.50 -3.08
N GLY A 194 5.69 1.54 -3.71
CA GLY A 194 7.07 1.17 -3.40
C GLY A 194 8.10 2.27 -3.65
N GLY A 195 9.27 2.12 -3.06
CA GLY A 195 10.39 3.05 -3.23
C GLY A 195 10.47 4.19 -2.22
N ALA A 196 9.48 4.31 -1.30
CA ALA A 196 9.48 5.27 -0.22
C ALA A 196 10.57 4.96 0.82
N GLU A 197 10.68 3.72 1.17
CA GLU A 197 11.43 3.18 2.31
C GLU A 197 11.08 3.95 3.59
N VAL A 198 11.86 4.97 3.97
CA VAL A 198 11.54 5.95 5.01
C VAL A 198 11.98 7.34 4.57
N PHE A 199 11.18 8.37 4.87
CA PHE A 199 11.49 9.76 4.51
C PHE A 199 12.43 10.39 5.53
N ASP A 200 13.68 9.96 5.49
CA ASP A 200 14.76 10.47 6.33
C ASP A 200 16.08 10.47 5.57
N ASP A 201 16.78 11.62 5.58
CA ASP A 201 18.00 11.80 4.80
C ASP A 201 19.15 10.94 5.32
N ARG A 202 19.28 10.73 6.62
CA ARG A 202 20.30 9.89 7.23
C ARG A 202 20.12 8.42 6.84
N ALA A 203 18.89 7.93 6.96
CA ALA A 203 18.54 6.57 6.57
C ALA A 203 18.72 6.38 5.06
N HIS A 204 18.29 7.37 4.24
CA HIS A 204 18.49 7.38 2.79
C HIS A 204 19.97 7.24 2.41
N ASP A 205 20.83 8.08 2.96
CA ASP A 205 22.25 8.09 2.61
C ASP A 205 23.01 6.86 3.11
N THR A 206 22.45 6.17 4.13
CA THR A 206 23.02 4.96 4.70
C THR A 206 22.64 3.69 3.91
N ALA A 207 21.35 3.55 3.55
CA ALA A 207 20.82 2.27 3.04
C ALA A 207 20.42 2.31 1.56
N PHE A 208 20.00 3.44 1.02
CA PHE A 208 19.45 3.53 -0.34
C PHE A 208 19.96 4.72 -1.14
N LYS A 209 21.20 5.08 -0.90
CA LYS A 209 21.90 6.16 -1.60
C LYS A 209 21.76 6.04 -3.13
N GLY A 210 21.35 7.14 -3.74
CA GLY A 210 21.11 7.23 -5.18
C GLY A 210 19.67 6.97 -5.63
N LYS A 211 18.78 6.54 -4.73
CA LYS A 211 17.33 6.58 -4.98
C LYS A 211 16.80 8.02 -4.95
N ILE A 212 15.54 8.18 -5.29
CA ILE A 212 14.82 9.44 -5.07
C ILE A 212 14.64 9.70 -3.58
N ARG A 213 14.55 10.97 -3.18
CA ARG A 213 14.24 11.38 -1.80
C ARG A 213 12.73 11.47 -1.59
N GLY A 214 12.33 11.66 -0.33
CA GLY A 214 10.93 11.68 0.08
C GLY A 214 10.09 12.74 -0.63
N ASP A 215 10.64 13.94 -0.88
CA ASP A 215 9.99 15.01 -1.62
C ASP A 215 9.65 14.61 -3.07
N GLN A 216 10.59 13.97 -3.76
CA GLN A 216 10.35 13.47 -5.12
C GLN A 216 9.34 12.31 -5.14
N TRP A 217 9.37 11.44 -4.13
CA TRP A 217 8.39 10.37 -3.99
C TRP A 217 6.98 10.93 -3.80
N LEU A 218 6.82 11.90 -2.92
CA LEU A 218 5.55 12.59 -2.68
C LEU A 218 5.05 13.32 -3.93
N ASP A 219 5.95 13.96 -4.69
CA ASP A 219 5.60 14.61 -5.95
C ASP A 219 5.08 13.64 -7.01
N VAL A 220 5.66 12.42 -7.12
CA VAL A 220 5.14 11.39 -8.03
C VAL A 220 3.70 11.03 -7.68
N HIS A 221 3.43 10.76 -6.40
CA HIS A 221 2.09 10.38 -5.96
C HIS A 221 1.10 11.55 -6.07
N ARG A 222 1.52 12.77 -5.77
CA ARG A 222 0.71 13.97 -6.02
C ARG A 222 0.34 14.11 -7.50
N ALA A 223 1.32 13.95 -8.40
CA ALA A 223 1.07 14.00 -9.84
C ALA A 223 0.11 12.91 -10.31
N ALA A 224 0.24 11.68 -9.77
CA ALA A 224 -0.68 10.57 -10.04
C ALA A 224 -2.10 10.88 -9.55
N HIS A 225 -2.24 11.39 -8.33
CA HIS A 225 -3.54 11.76 -7.76
C HIS A 225 -4.22 12.87 -8.56
N GLU A 226 -3.48 13.92 -8.96
CA GLU A 226 -4.04 15.02 -9.77
C GLU A 226 -4.56 14.59 -11.15
N ILE A 227 -4.10 13.47 -11.68
CA ILE A 227 -4.61 12.92 -12.93
C ILE A 227 -5.58 11.74 -12.73
N GLY A 228 -6.03 11.48 -11.50
CA GLY A 228 -7.03 10.46 -11.18
C GLY A 228 -6.50 9.02 -11.05
N LEU A 229 -5.18 8.82 -10.86
CA LEU A 229 -4.60 7.53 -10.55
C LEU A 229 -4.51 7.34 -9.04
N ASN A 230 -5.10 6.26 -8.54
CA ASN A 230 -4.92 5.85 -7.14
C ASN A 230 -3.51 5.29 -6.91
N SER A 231 -3.09 5.31 -5.66
CA SER A 231 -1.83 4.71 -5.26
C SER A 231 -1.88 4.10 -3.87
N ASN A 232 -0.88 3.28 -3.55
CA ASN A 232 -0.63 2.83 -2.19
C ASN A 232 0.52 3.66 -1.58
N ALA A 233 0.60 3.67 -0.26
CA ALA A 233 1.76 4.14 0.49
C ALA A 233 2.48 2.96 1.11
N THR A 234 3.82 2.98 1.14
CA THR A 234 4.63 1.96 1.82
C THR A 234 5.58 2.62 2.81
N MET A 235 5.98 1.89 3.82
CA MET A 235 7.06 2.24 4.74
C MET A 235 7.88 0.99 5.01
N LEU A 236 9.16 0.98 4.64
CA LEU A 236 10.09 -0.09 5.02
C LEU A 236 10.65 0.24 6.40
N TYR A 237 10.57 -0.70 7.35
CA TYR A 237 11.00 -0.48 8.72
C TYR A 237 11.83 -1.64 9.27
N GLY A 238 12.62 -1.38 10.32
CA GLY A 238 13.46 -2.37 10.97
C GLY A 238 14.85 -2.51 10.36
N HIS A 239 15.31 -1.49 9.61
CA HIS A 239 16.66 -1.43 9.04
C HIS A 239 17.55 -0.44 9.81
N VAL A 240 17.90 0.72 9.21
CA VAL A 240 18.80 1.72 9.81
C VAL A 240 18.06 2.91 10.43
N GLU A 241 16.76 3.00 10.20
CA GLU A 241 15.90 4.04 10.75
C GLU A 241 15.55 3.76 12.21
N GLY A 242 15.01 4.76 12.90
CA GLY A 242 14.41 4.64 14.22
C GLY A 242 12.91 4.95 14.19
N ARG A 243 12.26 4.80 15.33
CA ARG A 243 10.82 5.08 15.50
C ARG A 243 10.45 6.55 15.21
N PRO A 244 11.28 7.56 15.57
CA PRO A 244 10.99 8.94 15.22
C PRO A 244 10.91 9.17 13.70
N GLU A 245 11.82 8.57 12.92
CA GLU A 245 11.82 8.70 11.46
C GLU A 245 10.60 8.04 10.83
N ARG A 246 10.10 6.92 11.39
CA ARG A 246 8.83 6.30 10.97
C ARG A 246 7.64 7.22 11.22
N LEU A 247 7.60 7.90 12.37
CA LEU A 247 6.54 8.86 12.68
C LEU A 247 6.53 10.05 11.74
N VAL A 248 7.71 10.61 11.42
CA VAL A 248 7.83 11.69 10.43
C VAL A 248 7.34 11.21 9.06
N HIS A 249 7.71 10.00 8.63
CA HIS A 249 7.25 9.39 7.39
C HIS A 249 5.70 9.31 7.34
N MET A 250 5.09 8.80 8.41
CA MET A 250 3.63 8.72 8.50
C MET A 250 2.96 10.10 8.48
N ASP A 251 3.52 11.08 9.17
CA ASP A 251 2.98 12.44 9.18
C ASP A 251 3.05 13.11 7.80
N LEU A 252 4.13 12.90 7.05
CA LEU A 252 4.24 13.40 5.68
C LEU A 252 3.23 12.74 4.73
N LEU A 253 3.02 11.43 4.84
CA LEU A 253 1.97 10.73 4.08
C LEU A 253 0.58 11.27 4.43
N ARG A 254 0.30 11.45 5.72
CA ARG A 254 -0.97 11.98 6.21
C ARG A 254 -1.25 13.39 5.68
N ARG A 255 -0.26 14.28 5.72
CA ARG A 255 -0.37 15.65 5.17
C ARG A 255 -0.59 15.66 3.66
N GLN A 256 0.08 14.78 2.92
CA GLN A 256 -0.13 14.63 1.49
C GLN A 256 -1.58 14.19 1.19
N GLN A 257 -2.09 13.22 1.92
CA GLN A 257 -3.47 12.77 1.81
C GLN A 257 -4.48 13.87 2.14
N ASP A 258 -4.26 14.61 3.24
CA ASP A 258 -5.10 15.75 3.61
C ASP A 258 -5.15 16.82 2.50
N ALA A 259 -4.01 17.11 1.88
CA ALA A 259 -3.97 18.05 0.76
C ALA A 259 -4.76 17.54 -0.44
N THR A 260 -4.62 16.26 -0.77
CA THR A 260 -5.36 15.62 -1.87
C THR A 260 -6.87 15.67 -1.63
N LEU A 261 -7.32 15.33 -0.43
CA LEU A 261 -8.75 15.31 -0.07
C LEU A 261 -9.34 16.73 -0.04
N ARG A 262 -8.60 17.73 0.44
CA ARG A 262 -9.02 19.14 0.40
C ARG A 262 -9.19 19.65 -1.03
N ASN A 263 -8.19 19.43 -1.88
CA ASN A 263 -8.25 19.83 -3.29
C ASN A 263 -9.45 19.21 -4.01
N TRP A 264 -9.73 17.95 -3.71
CA TRP A 264 -10.90 17.27 -4.24
C TRP A 264 -12.20 17.91 -3.75
N ALA A 265 -12.35 18.16 -2.44
CA ALA A 265 -13.53 18.76 -1.85
C ALA A 265 -13.82 20.16 -2.45
N GLU A 266 -12.76 20.97 -2.62
CA GLU A 266 -12.84 22.28 -3.26
C GLU A 266 -13.30 22.18 -4.71
N ALA A 267 -12.80 21.22 -5.48
CA ALA A 267 -13.21 20.97 -6.86
C ALA A 267 -14.69 20.55 -6.99
N GLN A 268 -15.24 19.91 -5.95
CA GLN A 268 -16.65 19.51 -5.88
C GLN A 268 -17.57 20.62 -5.31
N GLY A 269 -17.02 21.80 -4.97
CA GLY A 269 -17.77 22.89 -4.33
C GLY A 269 -18.15 22.59 -2.87
N ILE A 270 -17.56 21.57 -2.28
CA ILE A 270 -17.69 21.23 -0.86
C ILE A 270 -16.69 22.14 -0.15
N GLY A 271 -17.15 23.17 0.59
CA GLY A 271 -16.27 24.17 1.19
C GLY A 271 -15.23 23.54 2.13
N SER A 272 -13.99 23.94 1.99
CA SER A 272 -12.86 23.50 2.83
C SER A 272 -13.03 23.78 4.33
N ALA A 273 -13.94 24.69 4.71
CA ALA A 273 -14.28 25.04 6.09
C ALA A 273 -15.01 23.93 6.86
N GLY A 274 -15.50 22.90 6.16
CA GLY A 274 -16.22 21.76 6.75
C GLY A 274 -15.37 20.49 6.90
N VAL A 275 -14.09 20.50 6.53
CA VAL A 275 -13.17 19.37 6.69
C VAL A 275 -12.36 19.58 7.98
N PRO A 276 -12.82 19.05 9.11
CA PRO A 276 -11.98 19.05 10.30
C PRO A 276 -10.76 18.18 10.05
N ASP A 277 -9.60 18.58 10.57
CA ASP A 277 -8.30 17.90 10.41
C ASP A 277 -8.26 16.41 10.85
N ALA A 278 -9.38 15.85 11.30
CA ALA A 278 -9.40 14.52 11.91
C ALA A 278 -10.63 13.66 11.62
N VAL A 279 -11.66 14.13 10.93
CA VAL A 279 -12.98 13.45 10.98
C VAL A 279 -13.34 12.69 9.70
N LEU A 280 -12.47 12.68 8.73
CA LEU A 280 -12.79 12.18 7.38
C LEU A 280 -13.14 10.69 7.30
N LEU A 281 -12.72 9.88 8.27
CA LEU A 281 -12.72 8.43 8.07
C LEU A 281 -13.20 7.58 9.26
N THR A 282 -13.50 8.14 10.44
CA THR A 282 -13.74 7.31 11.62
C THR A 282 -15.04 7.62 12.36
N GLY A 283 -16.04 6.79 12.23
CA GLY A 283 -17.22 6.76 13.08
C GLY A 283 -18.58 6.67 12.36
N PRO A 284 -19.63 6.17 13.02
CA PRO A 284 -20.99 6.14 12.51
C PRO A 284 -21.56 7.56 12.36
N GLU A 285 -22.46 7.74 11.41
CA GLU A 285 -23.09 9.03 11.06
C GLU A 285 -23.66 9.84 12.24
N GLU A 286 -24.08 9.15 13.29
CA GLU A 286 -24.73 9.73 14.46
C GLU A 286 -23.75 10.46 15.42
N GLN A 287 -22.44 10.21 15.34
CA GLN A 287 -21.46 10.79 16.26
C GLN A 287 -20.81 12.08 15.78
N TYR A 288 -20.98 12.45 14.51
CA TYR A 288 -20.37 13.63 13.93
C TYR A 288 -21.38 14.43 13.12
N PRO A 289 -21.98 15.47 13.71
CA PRO A 289 -22.91 16.36 13.00
C PRO A 289 -22.13 17.34 12.11
N GLY A 290 -21.54 16.85 11.05
CA GLY A 290 -20.86 17.60 10.00
C GLY A 290 -21.00 16.86 8.69
N GLU A 291 -21.04 17.58 7.56
CA GLU A 291 -21.01 16.95 6.24
C GLU A 291 -19.78 16.05 6.13
N ARG A 292 -20.00 14.75 6.03
CA ARG A 292 -18.94 13.81 5.70
C ARG A 292 -18.52 14.04 4.27
N LEU A 293 -17.22 14.25 4.07
CA LEU A 293 -16.68 14.05 2.73
C LEU A 293 -16.82 12.56 2.39
N PRO A 294 -17.46 12.21 1.26
CA PRO A 294 -17.53 10.83 0.84
C PRO A 294 -16.11 10.28 0.71
N MET A 295 -15.91 9.03 1.14
CA MET A 295 -14.66 8.34 0.94
C MET A 295 -14.33 8.32 -0.55
N PRO A 296 -13.10 8.66 -0.92
CA PRO A 296 -12.63 8.44 -2.27
C PRO A 296 -12.93 6.98 -2.67
N GLY A 297 -13.50 6.76 -3.85
CA GLY A 297 -13.96 5.44 -4.31
C GLY A 297 -15.45 5.14 -4.09
N GLN A 298 -16.15 5.82 -3.17
CA GLN A 298 -17.60 5.67 -3.02
C GLN A 298 -18.43 6.57 -3.95
N ALA A 299 -17.82 7.59 -4.55
CA ALA A 299 -18.52 8.64 -5.30
C ALA A 299 -17.98 8.87 -6.73
N GLY A 300 -17.30 7.92 -7.35
CA GLY A 300 -16.82 8.08 -8.75
C GLY A 300 -15.85 9.25 -8.93
N LEU A 301 -14.90 9.39 -8.00
CA LEU A 301 -13.96 10.50 -7.98
C LEU A 301 -12.98 10.45 -9.16
N GLU A 302 -12.86 11.54 -9.88
CA GLU A 302 -11.80 11.72 -10.89
C GLU A 302 -10.41 11.99 -10.28
N THR A 303 -10.31 12.16 -8.97
CA THR A 303 -9.08 12.40 -8.22
C THR A 303 -8.58 11.11 -7.59
N GLY A 304 -7.31 10.79 -7.78
CA GLY A 304 -6.63 9.68 -7.09
C GLY A 304 -6.25 10.05 -5.65
N TYR A 305 -5.93 9.03 -4.86
CA TYR A 305 -5.56 9.17 -3.45
C TYR A 305 -4.76 7.96 -2.97
N PHE A 306 -4.18 8.02 -1.76
CA PHE A 306 -3.60 6.84 -1.11
C PHE A 306 -4.71 5.92 -0.61
N GLN A 307 -4.83 4.73 -1.20
CA GLN A 307 -5.85 3.75 -0.84
C GLN A 307 -5.46 2.97 0.43
N THR A 308 -4.18 2.63 0.58
CA THR A 308 -3.70 1.80 1.68
C THR A 308 -2.29 2.16 2.11
N ILE A 309 -2.02 2.01 3.40
CA ILE A 309 -0.66 1.94 3.95
C ILE A 309 -0.20 0.49 4.05
N ILE A 310 1.03 0.22 3.64
CA ILE A 310 1.67 -1.09 3.69
C ILE A 310 2.97 -0.97 4.46
N PRO A 311 2.99 -1.18 5.79
CA PRO A 311 4.24 -1.30 6.53
C PRO A 311 4.95 -2.60 6.15
N LEU A 312 6.16 -2.49 5.63
CA LEU A 312 6.98 -3.60 5.14
C LEU A 312 8.14 -3.84 6.12
N PRO A 313 8.21 -4.98 6.79
CA PRO A 313 9.36 -5.30 7.63
C PRO A 313 10.61 -5.51 6.78
N PHE A 314 11.75 -4.99 7.20
CA PHE A 314 13.01 -5.22 6.52
C PHE A 314 13.42 -6.68 6.65
N PHE A 315 13.75 -7.28 5.52
CA PHE A 315 14.28 -8.63 5.43
C PHE A 315 15.80 -8.55 5.14
N PRO A 316 16.67 -8.90 6.10
CA PRO A 316 18.10 -8.69 5.99
C PRO A 316 18.81 -9.64 5.01
N ASP A 317 18.30 -10.87 4.85
CA ASP A 317 18.97 -11.93 4.12
C ASP A 317 19.24 -11.57 2.64
N GLY A 318 20.46 -11.82 2.18
CA GLY A 318 20.89 -11.51 0.82
C GLY A 318 21.11 -10.03 0.52
N SER A 319 20.91 -9.14 1.51
CA SER A 319 21.14 -7.70 1.38
C SER A 319 22.56 -7.31 1.86
N GLY A 320 23.01 -6.10 1.51
CA GLY A 320 24.23 -5.51 2.08
C GLY A 320 24.10 -5.15 3.58
N LEU A 321 22.93 -5.35 4.18
CA LEU A 321 22.61 -5.06 5.58
C LEU A 321 22.29 -6.32 6.41
N GLU A 322 22.73 -7.50 5.98
CA GLU A 322 22.51 -8.79 6.66
C GLU A 322 22.87 -8.81 8.15
N ARG A 323 23.79 -7.93 8.58
CA ARG A 323 24.16 -7.79 10.00
C ARG A 323 23.06 -7.25 10.90
N LEU A 324 22.00 -6.66 10.32
CA LEU A 324 20.87 -6.15 11.08
C LEU A 324 19.88 -7.29 11.34
N PRO A 325 19.26 -7.36 12.53
CA PRO A 325 18.40 -8.48 12.90
C PRO A 325 17.03 -8.45 12.23
N GLY A 326 16.67 -7.34 11.57
CA GLY A 326 15.27 -7.10 11.19
C GLY A 326 14.37 -6.82 12.39
N PRO A 327 13.08 -6.48 12.18
CA PRO A 327 12.15 -6.21 13.26
C PRO A 327 11.64 -7.50 13.91
N SER A 328 11.37 -7.45 15.22
CA SER A 328 10.70 -8.55 15.94
C SER A 328 9.20 -8.59 15.65
N GLY A 329 8.53 -9.71 15.95
CA GLY A 329 7.07 -9.82 15.80
C GLY A 329 6.29 -8.78 16.60
N LEU A 330 6.74 -8.42 17.82
CA LEU A 330 6.14 -7.33 18.59
C LEU A 330 6.33 -5.97 17.95
N GLU A 331 7.48 -5.71 17.33
CA GLU A 331 7.72 -4.48 16.60
C GLU A 331 6.87 -4.41 15.32
N ASN A 332 6.60 -5.56 14.70
CA ASN A 332 5.69 -5.65 13.55
C ASN A 332 4.25 -5.28 13.95
N LEU A 333 3.72 -5.86 15.03
CA LEU A 333 2.38 -5.52 15.55
C LEU A 333 2.29 -4.05 15.92
N ARG A 334 3.28 -3.54 16.67
CA ARG A 334 3.35 -2.15 17.11
C ARG A 334 3.37 -1.18 15.93
N THR A 335 4.25 -1.44 14.94
CA THR A 335 4.40 -0.53 13.80
C THR A 335 3.12 -0.46 12.96
N LEU A 336 2.44 -1.60 12.74
CA LEU A 336 1.15 -1.60 12.05
C LEU A 336 0.08 -0.84 12.85
N ALA A 337 -0.02 -1.10 14.15
CA ALA A 337 -1.00 -0.45 15.02
C ALA A 337 -0.79 1.07 15.08
N VAL A 338 0.46 1.52 15.23
CA VAL A 338 0.80 2.95 15.17
C VAL A 338 0.48 3.54 13.80
N ALA A 339 0.78 2.82 12.69
CA ALA A 339 0.44 3.29 11.36
C ALA A 339 -1.07 3.49 11.18
N ARG A 340 -1.91 2.56 11.67
CA ARG A 340 -3.38 2.71 11.65
C ARG A 340 -3.84 3.94 12.44
N LEU A 341 -3.25 4.18 13.62
CA LEU A 341 -3.62 5.29 14.49
C LEU A 341 -3.15 6.65 13.96
N MET A 342 -1.94 6.70 13.36
CA MET A 342 -1.36 7.92 12.79
C MET A 342 -1.99 8.31 11.44
N LEU A 343 -2.36 7.34 10.62
CA LEU A 343 -2.86 7.54 9.25
C LEU A 343 -4.39 7.42 9.21
N ASP A 344 -5.04 8.26 9.99
CA ASP A 344 -6.50 8.32 10.16
C ASP A 344 -7.28 8.66 8.87
N ASN A 345 -6.60 9.20 7.86
CA ASN A 345 -7.13 9.58 6.56
C ASN A 345 -6.76 8.62 5.41
N ILE A 346 -6.07 7.51 5.69
CA ILE A 346 -5.82 6.45 4.71
C ILE A 346 -6.77 5.29 4.99
N PRO A 347 -7.65 4.91 4.02
CA PRO A 347 -8.74 3.95 4.27
C PRO A 347 -8.27 2.61 4.81
N HIS A 348 -7.25 2.03 4.19
CA HIS A 348 -6.83 0.65 4.44
C HIS A 348 -5.43 0.55 5.03
N ALA A 349 -5.20 -0.46 5.87
CA ALA A 349 -3.88 -0.86 6.35
C ALA A 349 -3.66 -2.35 6.06
N LYS A 350 -2.61 -2.63 5.31
CA LYS A 350 -2.34 -3.96 4.80
C LYS A 350 -1.30 -4.70 5.64
N ALA A 351 -1.63 -5.92 6.05
CA ALA A 351 -0.68 -6.88 6.59
C ALA A 351 -0.11 -7.72 5.43
N PHE A 352 1.04 -7.29 4.88
CA PHE A 352 1.65 -7.94 3.71
C PHE A 352 2.28 -9.29 4.13
N TRP A 353 1.50 -10.36 4.06
CA TRP A 353 1.84 -11.68 4.60
C TRP A 353 3.13 -12.29 4.03
N ILE A 354 3.53 -11.95 2.79
CA ILE A 354 4.75 -12.48 2.18
C ILE A 354 6.00 -12.13 3.00
N MET A 355 6.09 -10.89 3.48
CA MET A 355 7.21 -10.43 4.29
C MET A 355 7.00 -10.69 5.79
N GLN A 356 5.78 -11.07 6.22
CA GLN A 356 5.43 -11.22 7.63
C GLN A 356 5.00 -12.63 8.03
N THR A 357 4.80 -13.53 7.09
CA THR A 357 4.08 -14.82 7.19
C THR A 357 2.57 -14.64 7.34
N LEU A 358 1.79 -15.61 6.85
CA LEU A 358 0.32 -15.56 6.96
C LEU A 358 -0.15 -15.58 8.44
N GLY A 359 0.54 -16.31 9.30
CA GLY A 359 0.22 -16.34 10.73
C GLY A 359 0.43 -15.00 11.43
N MET A 360 1.48 -14.25 11.09
CA MET A 360 1.67 -12.89 11.62
C MET A 360 0.63 -11.94 11.04
N ALA A 361 0.35 -12.01 9.73
CA ALA A 361 -0.68 -11.18 9.09
C ALA A 361 -2.07 -11.42 9.70
N GLN A 362 -2.39 -12.67 10.07
CA GLN A 362 -3.60 -13.03 10.80
C GLN A 362 -3.70 -12.29 12.15
N LEU A 363 -2.61 -12.28 12.94
CA LEU A 363 -2.56 -11.56 14.22
C LEU A 363 -2.68 -10.04 14.03
N MET A 364 -2.21 -9.52 12.90
CA MET A 364 -2.28 -8.10 12.57
C MET A 364 -3.71 -7.61 12.28
N LEU A 365 -4.64 -8.50 11.95
CA LEU A 365 -6.06 -8.13 11.82
C LEU A 365 -6.64 -7.59 13.13
N ASP A 366 -6.22 -8.12 14.28
CA ASP A 366 -6.58 -7.60 15.59
C ASP A 366 -5.69 -6.43 16.08
N ALA A 367 -4.74 -6.02 15.25
CA ALA A 367 -3.82 -4.91 15.52
C ALA A 367 -4.01 -3.72 14.57
N GLY A 368 -5.15 -3.65 13.86
CA GLY A 368 -5.50 -2.52 13.00
C GLY A 368 -5.41 -2.76 11.50
N ALA A 369 -4.90 -3.92 11.04
CA ALA A 369 -5.00 -4.28 9.62
C ALA A 369 -6.41 -4.68 9.24
N ASP A 370 -6.80 -4.35 8.02
CA ASP A 370 -8.06 -4.77 7.42
C ASP A 370 -7.86 -5.56 6.12
N ASP A 371 -6.63 -5.66 5.62
CA ASP A 371 -6.30 -6.29 4.34
C ASP A 371 -5.13 -7.26 4.51
N LEU A 372 -5.32 -8.51 4.08
CA LEU A 372 -4.30 -9.57 4.09
C LEU A 372 -3.43 -9.59 2.83
N ASP A 373 -3.66 -8.67 1.88
CA ASP A 373 -3.15 -8.74 0.51
C ASP A 373 -3.78 -9.88 -0.29
N GLY A 374 -3.05 -10.42 -1.28
CA GLY A 374 -3.62 -11.37 -2.20
C GLY A 374 -2.93 -12.72 -2.20
N THR A 375 -3.31 -13.52 -3.19
CA THR A 375 -2.76 -14.86 -3.39
C THR A 375 -1.28 -14.84 -3.76
N VAL A 376 -0.81 -13.76 -4.33
CA VAL A 376 0.55 -13.50 -4.82
C VAL A 376 1.23 -14.76 -5.39
N VAL A 377 1.71 -14.69 -6.58
CA VAL A 377 2.56 -15.73 -7.18
C VAL A 377 3.79 -15.02 -7.71
N TRP A 378 4.97 -15.52 -7.32
CA TRP A 378 6.28 -15.00 -7.75
C TRP A 378 6.61 -13.58 -7.30
N TYR A 379 6.85 -13.41 -6.01
CA TYR A 379 7.41 -12.16 -5.48
C TYR A 379 8.96 -12.28 -5.38
N ASP A 380 9.64 -12.13 -6.51
CA ASP A 380 11.10 -12.31 -6.62
C ASP A 380 11.92 -11.37 -5.72
N ILE A 381 11.33 -10.25 -5.29
CA ILE A 381 12.03 -9.25 -4.46
C ILE A 381 12.51 -9.82 -3.13
N THR A 382 11.80 -10.82 -2.58
CA THR A 382 12.18 -11.52 -1.34
C THR A 382 12.49 -13.00 -1.57
N HIS A 383 12.49 -13.45 -2.84
CA HIS A 383 12.83 -14.82 -3.16
C HIS A 383 14.33 -15.02 -3.10
N LEU A 384 14.78 -15.79 -2.11
CA LEU A 384 16.14 -16.28 -2.04
C LEU A 384 16.12 -17.80 -2.25
N ASP A 385 17.01 -18.29 -3.10
CA ASP A 385 17.26 -19.71 -3.23
C ASP A 385 17.60 -20.29 -1.84
N ASN A 386 16.76 -21.21 -1.35
CA ASN A 386 16.83 -21.83 -0.01
C ASN A 386 16.19 -21.04 1.14
N ALA A 387 15.56 -19.90 0.93
CA ALA A 387 14.72 -19.27 1.96
C ALA A 387 13.36 -19.99 2.05
N SER A 388 12.89 -20.25 3.27
CA SER A 388 11.58 -20.84 3.54
C SER A 388 10.42 -19.84 3.38
N THR A 389 10.56 -18.86 2.50
CA THR A 389 9.51 -17.88 2.22
C THR A 389 8.48 -18.49 1.30
N HIS A 390 7.24 -18.61 1.80
CA HIS A 390 6.11 -18.98 0.94
C HIS A 390 5.83 -17.81 -0.02
N GLN A 391 5.88 -18.08 -1.32
CA GLN A 391 5.68 -17.07 -2.35
C GLN A 391 4.23 -16.98 -2.85
N GLU A 392 3.40 -17.95 -2.47
CA GLU A 392 2.01 -18.02 -2.85
C GLU A 392 1.13 -18.57 -1.72
N THR A 393 -0.13 -18.19 -1.74
CA THR A 393 -1.16 -18.75 -0.87
C THR A 393 -2.46 -18.92 -1.65
N THR A 394 -3.37 -19.73 -1.14
CA THR A 394 -4.67 -19.95 -1.77
C THR A 394 -5.73 -18.99 -1.23
N VAL A 395 -6.78 -18.74 -2.02
CA VAL A 395 -7.99 -18.05 -1.54
C VAL A 395 -8.57 -18.74 -0.31
N GLY A 396 -8.51 -20.09 -0.27
CA GLY A 396 -8.96 -20.88 0.88
C GLY A 396 -8.17 -20.58 2.14
N ASP A 397 -6.85 -20.42 2.05
CA ASP A 397 -5.99 -20.10 3.19
C ASP A 397 -6.21 -18.68 3.70
N LEU A 398 -6.35 -17.69 2.80
CA LEU A 398 -6.67 -16.31 3.18
C LEU A 398 -8.02 -16.21 3.88
N ARG A 399 -9.04 -16.87 3.33
CA ARG A 399 -10.38 -16.92 3.94
C ARG A 399 -10.36 -17.61 5.30
N ARG A 400 -9.63 -18.73 5.42
CA ARG A 400 -9.47 -19.43 6.70
C ARG A 400 -8.78 -18.54 7.73
N ALA A 401 -7.66 -17.89 7.38
CA ALA A 401 -6.94 -17.00 8.26
C ALA A 401 -7.82 -15.86 8.79
N ALA A 402 -8.60 -15.20 7.92
CA ALA A 402 -9.54 -14.16 8.30
C ALA A 402 -10.64 -14.70 9.23
N THR A 403 -11.23 -15.86 8.89
CA THR A 403 -12.33 -16.46 9.66
C THR A 403 -11.88 -16.92 11.05
N GLU A 404 -10.72 -17.57 11.17
CA GLU A 404 -10.14 -18.00 12.44
C GLU A 404 -9.79 -16.81 13.36
N ALA A 405 -9.42 -15.66 12.78
CA ALA A 405 -9.24 -14.40 13.51
C ALA A 405 -10.56 -13.71 13.90
N GLY A 406 -11.72 -14.30 13.54
CA GLY A 406 -13.05 -13.76 13.86
C GLY A 406 -13.56 -12.69 12.91
N PHE A 407 -12.95 -12.54 11.72
CA PHE A 407 -13.37 -11.58 10.70
C PHE A 407 -14.12 -12.25 9.54
N ALA A 408 -14.88 -11.44 8.79
CA ALA A 408 -15.56 -11.88 7.58
C ALA A 408 -14.64 -11.66 6.37
N PRO A 409 -14.20 -12.72 5.68
CA PRO A 409 -13.34 -12.56 4.51
C PRO A 409 -14.13 -11.95 3.34
N VAL A 410 -13.63 -10.86 2.79
CA VAL A 410 -14.22 -10.13 1.66
C VAL A 410 -13.21 -10.06 0.52
N GLU A 411 -13.56 -10.63 -0.62
CA GLU A 411 -12.75 -10.45 -1.80
C GLU A 411 -12.94 -9.07 -2.41
N ARG A 412 -11.84 -8.41 -2.77
CA ARG A 412 -11.83 -7.10 -3.39
C ARG A 412 -10.98 -7.09 -4.68
N ASP A 413 -11.24 -6.12 -5.55
CA ASP A 413 -10.31 -5.77 -6.62
C ASP A 413 -9.21 -4.79 -6.14
N THR A 414 -8.38 -4.29 -7.03
CA THR A 414 -7.32 -3.32 -6.73
C THR A 414 -7.84 -1.99 -6.19
N LEU A 415 -9.06 -1.59 -6.58
CA LEU A 415 -9.71 -0.35 -6.16
C LEU A 415 -10.60 -0.54 -4.92
N TYR A 416 -10.46 -1.65 -4.21
CA TYR A 416 -11.24 -2.02 -3.02
C TYR A 416 -12.76 -2.15 -3.29
N ARG A 417 -13.15 -2.44 -4.53
CA ARG A 417 -14.53 -2.79 -4.86
C ARG A 417 -14.76 -4.27 -4.54
N HIS A 418 -15.92 -4.58 -3.98
CA HIS A 418 -16.26 -5.96 -3.61
C HIS A 418 -16.35 -6.85 -4.88
N VAL A 419 -15.74 -8.03 -4.82
CA VAL A 419 -15.71 -9.00 -5.90
C VAL A 419 -16.60 -10.19 -5.56
N GLU A 420 -17.48 -10.57 -6.51
CA GLU A 420 -18.20 -11.83 -6.51
C GLU A 420 -17.50 -12.80 -7.47
N ARG A 421 -17.17 -14.00 -6.95
CA ARG A 421 -16.37 -14.99 -7.68
C ARG A 421 -17.07 -16.34 -7.77
N THR A 422 -16.96 -16.98 -8.96
CA THR A 422 -17.34 -18.38 -9.20
C THR A 422 -16.23 -19.06 -9.99
N GLY A 423 -15.41 -19.86 -9.31
CA GLY A 423 -14.20 -20.44 -9.93
C GLY A 423 -13.17 -19.35 -10.28
N SER A 424 -12.72 -19.32 -11.54
CA SER A 424 -11.85 -18.27 -12.06
C SER A 424 -12.61 -17.03 -12.56
N GLU A 425 -13.92 -17.13 -12.77
CA GLU A 425 -14.75 -16.01 -13.19
C GLU A 425 -15.07 -15.10 -12.01
N TRP A 426 -15.00 -13.79 -12.24
CA TRP A 426 -15.28 -12.77 -11.23
C TRP A 426 -15.93 -11.52 -11.83
N ARG A 427 -16.65 -10.79 -10.99
CA ARG A 427 -17.20 -9.46 -11.30
C ARG A 427 -17.18 -8.56 -10.08
N VAL A 428 -17.25 -7.27 -10.29
CA VAL A 428 -17.49 -6.30 -9.21
C VAL A 428 -18.95 -6.36 -8.83
N ALA A 429 -19.24 -6.46 -7.53
CA ALA A 429 -20.60 -6.52 -7.01
C ALA A 429 -21.39 -5.25 -7.39
N GLY A 430 -22.58 -5.42 -7.94
CA GLY A 430 -23.45 -4.32 -8.37
C GLY A 430 -23.21 -3.83 -9.81
N GLU A 431 -22.18 -4.29 -10.51
CA GLU A 431 -22.09 -4.11 -11.95
C GLU A 431 -23.02 -5.10 -12.65
N SER A 432 -23.98 -4.57 -13.43
CA SER A 432 -24.84 -5.41 -14.28
C SER A 432 -23.95 -6.12 -15.31
N GLY A 433 -24.05 -7.46 -15.35
CA GLY A 433 -23.29 -8.26 -16.27
C GLY A 433 -23.78 -8.06 -17.71
N ASP A 434 -23.33 -7.00 -18.37
CA ASP A 434 -23.33 -6.82 -19.81
C ASP A 434 -21.88 -6.57 -20.23
N ALA A 435 -21.22 -7.63 -20.71
CA ALA A 435 -19.97 -7.58 -21.41
C ALA A 435 -20.08 -8.32 -22.74
#